data_3dbc250a78ac598e3ec9ba9b1de78205
#
_entry.id   3dbc250a78ac598e3ec9ba9b1de78205
#
_cell.length_a   1.000
_cell.length_b   1.000
_cell.length_c   1.000
_cell.angle_alpha   90.00
_cell.angle_beta   90.00
_cell.angle_gamma   90.00
#
_symmetry.space_group_name_H-M   'P 1'
#
loop_
_entity.id
_entity.type
_entity.pdbx_description
1 polymer ?
#
loop_
_entity_poly.entity_id
_entity_poly.type
_entity_poly.pdbx_seq_one_letter_code
_entity_poly.pdbx_strand_id
1 'polypeptide(L)'
;DMEAGNLTREFAQELMDCIWVKLNDLNKCRDAASAEGFAGYSLFQNLIAGGQNKDGEDVTNDLSFMCIQASMHVHLPAPSLSVRVWNGSPHEFLIKAAELTRTGIGLPAYYNDEVIIPSLESRGLTLQDARDYNIIGCVEPQKSGKTNGWHDAAFFNMCRPLELVFSNGVDKGVQIGPKTGNVEDMKTFDEFYDAYKAQMDYAIALLVNADNAIDMAHAERAPLPFLASMVDDCIKRGKTLEQGGAVYNFTGPQGFGVANMADALYAVKKLVYDENKITMHDLKMALNTNYGKGLRSD
;
A
#
# COMPACT_ATOMS: atom_id res chain seq x y z
N ASP A 1 31.10 -13.64 11.93
CA ASP A 1 31.32 -13.93 13.37
C ASP A 1 30.90 -15.35 13.71
N MET A 2 29.75 -15.87 13.21
CA MET A 2 29.39 -17.29 13.41
C MET A 2 30.37 -18.24 12.74
N GLU A 3 30.75 -18.01 11.49
CA GLU A 3 31.76 -18.80 10.79
C GLU A 3 33.14 -18.77 11.46
N ALA A 4 33.49 -17.65 12.08
CA ALA A 4 34.72 -17.49 12.85
C ALA A 4 34.67 -18.10 14.28
N GLY A 5 33.52 -18.61 14.69
CA GLY A 5 33.31 -19.20 16.02
C GLY A 5 33.22 -18.19 17.17
N ASN A 6 33.12 -16.89 16.86
CA ASN A 6 33.00 -15.82 17.85
C ASN A 6 31.56 -15.66 18.38
N LEU A 7 30.58 -16.24 17.67
CA LEU A 7 29.16 -16.08 17.96
C LEU A 7 28.46 -17.41 17.71
N THR A 8 27.74 -17.95 18.69
CA THR A 8 26.90 -19.14 18.46
C THR A 8 25.59 -18.75 17.75
N ARG A 9 24.97 -19.73 17.10
CA ARG A 9 23.69 -19.50 16.41
C ARG A 9 22.58 -19.06 17.39
N GLU A 10 22.55 -19.65 18.57
CA GLU A 10 21.59 -19.35 19.63
C GLU A 10 21.73 -17.89 20.10
N PHE A 11 22.98 -17.47 20.36
CA PHE A 11 23.22 -16.09 20.79
C PHE A 11 22.98 -15.07 19.66
N ALA A 12 23.27 -15.45 18.40
CA ALA A 12 22.91 -14.63 17.24
C ALA A 12 21.38 -14.43 17.14
N GLN A 13 20.60 -15.49 17.38
CA GLN A 13 19.15 -15.40 17.41
C GLN A 13 18.66 -14.54 18.57
N GLU A 14 19.23 -14.68 19.76
CA GLU A 14 18.89 -13.82 20.92
C GLU A 14 19.13 -12.33 20.63
N LEU A 15 20.27 -12.01 19.99
CA LEU A 15 20.56 -10.64 19.55
C LEU A 15 19.55 -10.15 18.53
N MET A 16 19.10 -11.00 17.60
CA MET A 16 18.05 -10.65 16.63
C MET A 16 16.73 -10.39 17.34
N ASP A 17 16.34 -11.21 18.29
CA ASP A 17 15.13 -11.02 19.09
C ASP A 17 15.19 -9.70 19.88
N CYS A 18 16.34 -9.34 20.44
CA CYS A 18 16.57 -8.04 21.08
C CYS A 18 16.39 -6.88 20.10
N ILE A 19 16.86 -7.01 18.85
CA ILE A 19 16.65 -6.00 17.80
C ILE A 19 15.15 -5.84 17.52
N TRP A 20 14.39 -6.94 17.44
CA TRP A 20 12.94 -6.89 17.24
C TRP A 20 12.24 -6.13 18.37
N VAL A 21 12.55 -6.44 19.61
CA VAL A 21 12.03 -5.71 20.78
C VAL A 21 12.39 -4.22 20.69
N LYS A 22 13.65 -3.91 20.34
CA LYS A 22 14.09 -2.52 20.24
C LYS A 22 13.40 -1.75 19.12
N LEU A 23 13.20 -2.36 17.96
CA LEU A 23 12.49 -1.72 16.85
C LEU A 23 11.01 -1.48 17.19
N ASN A 24 10.39 -2.36 17.96
CA ASN A 24 9.02 -2.17 18.42
C ASN A 24 8.90 -1.08 19.51
N ASP A 25 9.96 -0.86 20.27
CA ASP A 25 10.02 0.18 21.33
C ASP A 25 10.19 1.61 20.76
N LEU A 26 10.62 1.74 19.50
CA LEU A 26 10.81 3.05 18.86
C LEU A 26 9.47 3.66 18.46
N ASN A 27 9.14 4.79 19.08
CA ASN A 27 7.93 5.57 18.77
C ASN A 27 8.30 6.94 18.19
N LYS A 28 7.40 7.50 17.40
CA LYS A 28 7.48 8.87 16.92
C LYS A 28 6.41 9.76 17.55
N CYS A 29 6.79 11.00 17.86
CA CYS A 29 5.81 12.01 18.22
C CYS A 29 4.97 12.39 16.99
N ARG A 30 3.67 12.45 17.16
CA ARG A 30 2.71 12.86 16.14
C ARG A 30 1.96 14.09 16.61
N ASP A 31 1.46 14.89 15.67
CA ASP A 31 0.44 15.89 15.97
C ASP A 31 -0.87 15.23 16.43
N ALA A 32 -1.76 16.02 17.04
CA ALA A 32 -2.98 15.49 17.64
C ALA A 32 -3.89 14.76 16.65
N ALA A 33 -4.05 15.29 15.44
CA ALA A 33 -4.92 14.69 14.43
C ALA A 33 -4.35 13.37 13.91
N SER A 34 -3.04 13.32 13.63
CA SER A 34 -2.34 12.09 13.26
C SER A 34 -2.34 11.06 14.40
N ALA A 35 -2.22 11.48 15.65
CA ALA A 35 -2.27 10.60 16.80
C ALA A 35 -3.67 9.98 16.98
N GLU A 36 -4.74 10.71 16.71
CA GLU A 36 -6.10 10.19 16.77
C GLU A 36 -6.31 9.06 15.74
N GLY A 37 -5.77 9.21 14.52
CA GLY A 37 -5.90 8.21 13.47
C GLY A 37 -4.91 7.06 13.54
N PHE A 38 -3.69 7.30 14.04
CA PHE A 38 -2.55 6.39 13.92
C PHE A 38 -1.82 6.12 15.25
N ALA A 39 -2.42 6.41 16.39
CA ALA A 39 -1.82 6.08 17.66
C ALA A 39 -1.73 4.57 17.89
N GLY A 40 -0.71 4.13 18.63
CA GLY A 40 -0.60 2.78 19.13
C GLY A 40 0.34 1.86 18.38
N TYR A 41 1.12 2.35 17.39
CA TYR A 41 2.19 1.57 16.80
C TYR A 41 3.47 2.37 16.55
N SER A 42 4.57 1.62 16.38
CA SER A 42 5.93 2.12 16.29
C SER A 42 6.20 2.92 15.01
N LEU A 43 7.48 3.22 14.75
CA LEU A 43 7.93 4.01 13.59
C LEU A 43 7.64 3.38 12.23
N PHE A 44 7.15 2.14 12.20
CA PHE A 44 6.86 1.43 10.95
C PHE A 44 8.12 1.15 10.11
N GLN A 45 9.21 0.73 10.76
CA GLN A 45 10.36 0.20 10.04
C GLN A 45 9.94 -1.09 9.31
N ASN A 46 10.24 -1.15 8.01
CA ASN A 46 10.10 -2.34 7.22
C ASN A 46 11.45 -3.07 7.18
N LEU A 47 11.41 -4.39 7.26
CA LEU A 47 12.55 -5.24 7.07
C LEU A 47 12.18 -6.30 6.04
N ILE A 48 13.06 -6.51 5.06
CA ILE A 48 12.78 -7.44 3.97
C ILE A 48 13.81 -8.57 3.95
N ALA A 49 13.35 -9.79 3.69
CA ALA A 49 14.17 -10.99 3.59
C ALA A 49 13.86 -11.78 2.32
N GLY A 50 14.83 -12.53 1.83
CA GLY A 50 14.72 -13.33 0.60
C GLY A 50 14.77 -12.49 -0.68
N GLY A 51 14.35 -13.06 -1.80
CA GLY A 51 14.33 -12.42 -3.11
C GLY A 51 15.61 -12.59 -3.90
N GLN A 52 15.80 -11.74 -4.88
CA GLN A 52 16.94 -11.75 -5.80
C GLN A 52 17.90 -10.60 -5.52
N ASN A 53 19.20 -10.83 -5.78
CA ASN A 53 20.16 -9.75 -5.91
C ASN A 53 20.05 -9.07 -7.30
N LYS A 54 20.88 -8.04 -7.53
CA LYS A 54 20.93 -7.32 -8.81
C LYS A 54 21.23 -8.20 -10.03
N ASP A 55 21.89 -9.36 -9.82
CA ASP A 55 22.31 -10.29 -10.87
C ASP A 55 21.27 -11.40 -11.11
N GLY A 56 20.20 -11.47 -10.30
CA GLY A 56 19.10 -12.43 -10.43
C GLY A 56 19.35 -13.74 -9.68
N GLU A 57 20.24 -13.74 -8.69
CA GLU A 57 20.54 -14.89 -7.84
C GLU A 57 19.75 -14.78 -6.53
N ASP A 58 19.36 -15.93 -5.97
CA ASP A 58 18.69 -15.96 -4.67
C ASP A 58 19.60 -15.48 -3.55
N VAL A 59 19.08 -14.65 -2.65
CA VAL A 59 19.81 -14.09 -1.50
C VAL A 59 19.32 -14.60 -0.16
N THR A 60 18.47 -15.61 -0.16
CA THR A 60 18.02 -16.25 1.07
C THR A 60 19.21 -16.86 1.81
N ASN A 61 19.37 -16.53 3.08
CA ASN A 61 20.47 -17.00 3.91
C ASN A 61 20.02 -17.20 5.36
N ASP A 62 20.93 -17.60 6.24
CA ASP A 62 20.63 -17.85 7.66
C ASP A 62 19.96 -16.66 8.36
N LEU A 63 20.35 -15.42 8.04
CA LEU A 63 19.72 -14.24 8.62
C LEU A 63 18.26 -14.08 8.17
N SER A 64 17.93 -14.50 6.95
CA SER A 64 16.54 -14.52 6.48
C SER A 64 15.65 -15.40 7.37
N PHE A 65 16.15 -16.57 7.76
CA PHE A 65 15.44 -17.47 8.68
C PHE A 65 15.38 -16.91 10.10
N MET A 66 16.47 -16.29 10.58
CA MET A 66 16.54 -15.68 11.90
C MET A 66 15.54 -14.50 12.04
N CYS A 67 15.36 -13.70 10.99
CA CYS A 67 14.37 -12.63 10.98
C CYS A 67 12.93 -13.16 11.14
N ILE A 68 12.59 -14.23 10.41
CA ILE A 68 11.29 -14.89 10.55
C ILE A 68 11.13 -15.48 11.96
N GLN A 69 12.18 -16.13 12.46
CA GLN A 69 12.17 -16.73 13.80
C GLN A 69 12.01 -15.66 14.89
N ALA A 70 12.69 -14.51 14.79
CA ALA A 70 12.54 -13.42 15.72
C ALA A 70 11.09 -12.89 15.77
N SER A 71 10.43 -12.75 14.61
CA SER A 71 9.01 -12.40 14.57
C SER A 71 8.12 -13.43 15.27
N MET A 72 8.45 -14.74 15.16
CA MET A 72 7.74 -15.80 15.86
C MET A 72 7.96 -15.77 17.37
N HIS A 73 9.20 -15.52 17.83
CA HIS A 73 9.56 -15.47 19.24
C HIS A 73 8.93 -14.28 19.94
N VAL A 74 9.14 -13.10 19.39
CA VAL A 74 8.76 -11.83 20.03
C VAL A 74 7.26 -11.57 19.87
N HIS A 75 6.66 -11.97 18.75
CA HIS A 75 5.24 -11.84 18.44
C HIS A 75 4.71 -10.40 18.56
N LEU A 76 5.49 -9.42 18.09
CA LEU A 76 5.18 -7.99 18.08
C LEU A 76 4.97 -7.49 16.64
N PRO A 77 4.18 -6.43 16.44
CA PRO A 77 3.84 -5.93 15.10
C PRO A 77 5.00 -5.23 14.38
N ALA A 78 6.08 -4.89 15.08
CA ALA A 78 7.24 -4.23 14.51
C ALA A 78 8.54 -4.99 14.85
N PRO A 79 9.50 -5.02 13.90
CA PRO A 79 9.44 -4.42 12.57
C PRO A 79 8.40 -5.09 11.68
N SER A 80 7.85 -4.36 10.69
CA SER A 80 7.00 -4.94 9.65
C SER A 80 7.85 -5.82 8.76
N LEU A 81 7.83 -7.13 9.01
CA LEU A 81 8.61 -8.10 8.24
C LEU A 81 7.94 -8.37 6.90
N SER A 82 8.70 -8.20 5.83
CA SER A 82 8.33 -8.57 4.47
C SER A 82 9.23 -9.68 3.95
N VAL A 83 8.70 -10.56 3.12
CA VAL A 83 9.48 -11.59 2.41
C VAL A 83 9.29 -11.42 0.91
N ARG A 84 10.40 -11.44 0.19
CA ARG A 84 10.40 -11.50 -1.27
C ARG A 84 10.47 -12.96 -1.69
N VAL A 85 9.54 -13.33 -2.56
CA VAL A 85 9.41 -14.70 -3.07
C VAL A 85 9.45 -14.71 -4.59
N TRP A 86 9.99 -15.78 -5.16
CA TRP A 86 10.09 -15.99 -6.60
C TRP A 86 10.27 -17.49 -6.90
N ASN A 87 10.29 -17.88 -8.18
CA ASN A 87 10.41 -19.28 -8.58
C ASN A 87 11.69 -19.97 -8.10
N GLY A 88 12.76 -19.21 -7.84
CA GLY A 88 14.03 -19.74 -7.29
C GLY A 88 14.12 -19.71 -5.76
N SER A 89 13.10 -19.27 -5.05
CA SER A 89 13.12 -19.24 -3.57
C SER A 89 13.25 -20.65 -2.99
N PRO A 90 14.13 -20.86 -1.99
CA PRO A 90 14.25 -22.15 -1.31
C PRO A 90 12.93 -22.59 -0.67
N HIS A 91 12.57 -23.85 -0.84
CA HIS A 91 11.31 -24.39 -0.32
C HIS A 91 11.19 -24.27 1.21
N GLU A 92 12.29 -24.48 1.93
CA GLU A 92 12.35 -24.32 3.38
C GLU A 92 12.07 -22.89 3.82
N PHE A 93 12.49 -21.89 3.03
CA PHE A 93 12.20 -20.49 3.31
C PHE A 93 10.70 -20.19 3.17
N LEU A 94 10.06 -20.73 2.12
CA LEU A 94 8.62 -20.58 1.93
C LEU A 94 7.82 -21.24 3.06
N ILE A 95 8.24 -22.45 3.49
CA ILE A 95 7.63 -23.14 4.63
C ILE A 95 7.79 -22.29 5.89
N LYS A 96 8.97 -21.76 6.16
CA LYS A 96 9.24 -20.95 7.35
C LYS A 96 8.41 -19.68 7.38
N ALA A 97 8.26 -19.00 6.24
CA ALA A 97 7.38 -17.85 6.10
C ALA A 97 5.91 -18.21 6.37
N ALA A 98 5.44 -19.35 5.84
CA ALA A 98 4.09 -19.85 6.08
C ALA A 98 3.85 -20.24 7.56
N GLU A 99 4.86 -20.78 8.26
CA GLU A 99 4.79 -21.02 9.69
C GLU A 99 4.54 -19.74 10.49
N LEU A 100 5.22 -18.65 10.15
CA LEU A 100 4.97 -17.35 10.77
C LEU A 100 3.55 -16.85 10.46
N THR A 101 3.10 -16.95 9.19
CA THR A 101 1.73 -16.58 8.82
C THR A 101 0.68 -17.32 9.65
N ARG A 102 0.89 -18.60 9.90
CA ARG A 102 -0.01 -19.45 10.69
C ARG A 102 -0.14 -19.02 12.15
N THR A 103 0.82 -18.24 12.69
CA THR A 103 0.72 -17.73 14.07
C THR A 103 -0.39 -16.69 14.25
N GLY A 104 -0.92 -16.14 13.15
CA GLY A 104 -1.99 -15.14 13.18
C GLY A 104 -1.54 -13.71 13.48
N ILE A 105 -0.22 -13.45 13.53
CA ILE A 105 0.33 -12.11 13.78
C ILE A 105 0.08 -11.11 12.62
N GLY A 106 -0.31 -11.62 11.44
CA GLY A 106 -0.47 -10.79 10.24
C GLY A 106 0.82 -10.52 9.46
N LEU A 107 1.89 -11.23 9.77
CA LEU A 107 3.21 -11.17 9.14
C LEU A 107 3.61 -12.58 8.64
N PRO A 108 4.56 -12.67 7.69
CA PRO A 108 5.17 -11.59 6.92
C PRO A 108 4.24 -11.09 5.80
N ALA A 109 4.52 -9.90 5.25
CA ALA A 109 3.95 -9.50 3.97
C ALA A 109 4.72 -10.18 2.83
N TYR A 110 4.01 -10.70 1.81
CA TYR A 110 4.63 -11.42 0.69
C TYR A 110 4.69 -10.55 -0.55
N TYR A 111 5.87 -10.46 -1.16
CA TYR A 111 6.12 -9.73 -2.39
C TYR A 111 6.70 -10.65 -3.44
N ASN A 112 5.98 -10.80 -4.55
CA ASN A 112 6.41 -11.67 -5.66
C ASN A 112 7.31 -10.90 -6.62
N ASP A 113 8.59 -11.25 -6.67
CA ASP A 113 9.58 -10.64 -7.54
C ASP A 113 9.21 -10.72 -9.02
N GLU A 114 8.52 -11.78 -9.45
CA GLU A 114 8.08 -11.95 -10.85
C GLU A 114 7.00 -10.97 -11.28
N VAL A 115 6.33 -10.33 -10.33
CA VAL A 115 5.35 -9.27 -10.57
C VAL A 115 5.95 -7.90 -10.30
N ILE A 116 6.65 -7.76 -9.17
CA ILE A 116 7.16 -6.45 -8.72
C ILE A 116 8.30 -5.96 -9.62
N ILE A 117 9.26 -6.83 -10.00
CA ILE A 117 10.38 -6.43 -10.84
C ILE A 117 9.92 -5.86 -12.18
N PRO A 118 9.10 -6.56 -12.99
CA PRO A 118 8.58 -5.99 -14.24
C PRO A 118 7.73 -4.74 -14.03
N SER A 119 7.00 -4.64 -12.92
CA SER A 119 6.24 -3.44 -12.59
C SER A 119 7.15 -2.22 -12.37
N LEU A 120 8.25 -2.39 -11.64
CA LEU A 120 9.23 -1.32 -11.42
C LEU A 120 9.95 -0.94 -12.72
N GLU A 121 10.31 -1.91 -13.56
CA GLU A 121 10.89 -1.64 -14.89
C GLU A 121 9.93 -0.82 -15.76
N SER A 122 8.63 -1.13 -15.73
CA SER A 122 7.61 -0.36 -16.46
C SER A 122 7.51 1.09 -15.98
N ARG A 123 8.00 1.40 -14.79
CA ARG A 123 8.10 2.75 -14.21
C ARG A 123 9.44 3.42 -14.45
N GLY A 124 10.35 2.78 -15.19
CA GLY A 124 11.61 3.33 -15.63
C GLY A 124 12.84 2.95 -14.81
N LEU A 125 12.72 2.00 -13.87
CA LEU A 125 13.88 1.44 -13.18
C LEU A 125 14.67 0.55 -14.17
N THR A 126 15.99 0.52 -14.00
CA THR A 126 16.79 -0.50 -14.64
C THR A 126 16.48 -1.87 -14.05
N LEU A 127 16.68 -2.96 -14.80
CA LEU A 127 16.48 -4.32 -14.30
C LEU A 127 17.28 -4.56 -13.00
N GLN A 128 18.52 -4.08 -12.91
CA GLN A 128 19.36 -4.21 -11.74
C GLN A 128 18.79 -3.47 -10.52
N ASP A 129 18.31 -2.24 -10.70
CA ASP A 129 17.69 -1.47 -9.63
C ASP A 129 16.32 -2.05 -9.25
N ALA A 130 15.56 -2.55 -10.22
CA ALA A 130 14.29 -3.22 -9.98
C ALA A 130 14.46 -4.53 -9.20
N ARG A 131 15.50 -5.33 -9.47
CA ARG A 131 15.83 -6.53 -8.69
C ARG A 131 16.26 -6.22 -7.26
N ASP A 132 16.90 -5.08 -7.05
CA ASP A 132 17.38 -4.65 -5.73
C ASP A 132 16.38 -3.69 -5.06
N TYR A 133 15.07 -3.97 -5.22
CA TYR A 133 14.02 -3.19 -4.57
C TYR A 133 13.87 -3.55 -3.10
N ASN A 134 13.40 -2.58 -2.35
CA ASN A 134 12.97 -2.71 -0.96
C ASN A 134 11.54 -2.21 -0.81
N ILE A 135 10.95 -2.46 0.34
CA ILE A 135 9.62 -1.97 0.68
C ILE A 135 9.76 -0.79 1.66
N ILE A 136 9.04 0.27 1.40
CA ILE A 136 8.87 1.40 2.30
C ILE A 136 7.48 1.34 2.91
N GLY A 137 7.38 1.64 4.20
CA GLY A 137 6.09 1.64 4.90
C GLY A 137 5.37 0.30 4.80
N CYS A 138 4.18 0.30 4.19
CA CYS A 138 3.32 -0.88 4.16
C CYS A 138 3.57 -1.77 2.95
N VAL A 139 3.55 -1.18 1.72
CA VAL A 139 3.41 -1.95 0.47
C VAL A 139 4.12 -1.27 -0.73
N GLU A 140 5.05 -0.36 -0.48
CA GLU A 140 5.60 0.54 -1.48
C GLU A 140 6.99 0.07 -1.97
N PRO A 141 7.06 -0.73 -3.06
CA PRO A 141 8.34 -1.18 -3.61
C PRO A 141 9.09 -0.04 -4.30
N GLN A 142 10.35 0.13 -3.93
CA GLN A 142 11.24 1.11 -4.54
C GLN A 142 12.71 0.72 -4.40
N LYS A 143 13.60 1.40 -5.14
CA LYS A 143 15.06 1.24 -4.99
C LYS A 143 15.58 2.15 -3.89
N SER A 144 16.05 1.58 -2.79
CA SER A 144 16.65 2.33 -1.69
C SER A 144 17.87 3.15 -2.15
N GLY A 145 17.99 4.35 -1.59
CA GLY A 145 19.07 5.28 -1.89
C GLY A 145 19.02 5.97 -3.25
N LYS A 146 18.08 5.60 -4.12
CA LYS A 146 17.92 6.17 -5.47
C LYS A 146 16.54 6.76 -5.74
N THR A 147 15.57 6.49 -4.89
CA THR A 147 14.18 6.87 -5.12
C THR A 147 13.73 7.94 -4.14
N ASN A 148 13.09 8.98 -4.66
CA ASN A 148 12.14 9.77 -3.91
C ASN A 148 10.74 9.23 -4.21
N GLY A 149 10.03 8.73 -3.19
CA GLY A 149 8.69 8.20 -3.35
C GLY A 149 7.76 8.82 -2.33
N TRP A 150 6.89 9.68 -2.78
CA TRP A 150 5.74 10.17 -2.00
C TRP A 150 4.66 9.09 -2.02
N HIS A 151 4.92 7.95 -1.36
CA HIS A 151 4.05 6.79 -1.47
C HIS A 151 2.77 6.87 -0.62
N ASP A 152 2.71 7.82 0.29
CA ASP A 152 1.52 8.21 1.05
C ASP A 152 1.00 9.58 0.61
N ALA A 153 1.13 9.92 -0.67
CA ALA A 153 0.75 11.22 -1.19
C ALA A 153 -0.71 11.54 -0.93
N ALA A 154 -1.59 10.54 -1.03
CA ALA A 154 -2.99 10.65 -0.66
C ALA A 154 -3.60 9.28 -0.32
N PHE A 155 -4.66 9.27 0.49
CA PHE A 155 -5.53 8.12 0.72
C PHE A 155 -6.83 8.30 -0.08
N PHE A 156 -6.94 7.58 -1.19
CA PHE A 156 -8.07 7.68 -2.10
C PHE A 156 -9.11 6.59 -1.84
N ASN A 157 -10.30 6.97 -1.39
CA ASN A 157 -11.39 6.03 -1.15
C ASN A 157 -12.09 5.65 -2.47
N MET A 158 -11.83 4.46 -2.98
CA MET A 158 -12.37 3.95 -4.24
C MET A 158 -13.88 3.67 -4.21
N CYS A 159 -14.49 3.59 -3.02
CA CYS A 159 -15.93 3.44 -2.89
C CYS A 159 -16.68 4.78 -3.06
N ARG A 160 -16.01 5.91 -2.81
CA ARG A 160 -16.66 7.23 -2.87
C ARG A 160 -17.19 7.58 -4.25
N PRO A 161 -16.48 7.37 -5.37
CA PRO A 161 -17.03 7.54 -6.72
C PRO A 161 -18.29 6.70 -6.96
N LEU A 162 -18.37 5.48 -6.40
CA LEU A 162 -19.55 4.63 -6.51
C LEU A 162 -20.76 5.23 -5.77
N GLU A 163 -20.58 5.79 -4.58
CA GLU A 163 -21.65 6.50 -3.87
C GLU A 163 -22.17 7.69 -4.69
N LEU A 164 -21.26 8.42 -5.37
CA LEU A 164 -21.62 9.56 -6.21
C LEU A 164 -22.42 9.17 -7.45
N VAL A 165 -22.33 7.92 -7.92
CA VAL A 165 -23.24 7.45 -8.99
C VAL A 165 -24.69 7.48 -8.51
N PHE A 166 -24.97 6.98 -7.30
CA PHE A 166 -26.34 6.95 -6.74
C PHE A 166 -26.92 8.34 -6.50
N SER A 167 -26.08 9.33 -6.27
CA SER A 167 -26.48 10.71 -6.01
C SER A 167 -26.30 11.65 -7.22
N ASN A 168 -25.96 11.12 -8.39
CA ASN A 168 -25.67 11.90 -9.60
C ASN A 168 -24.60 12.98 -9.37
N GLY A 169 -23.54 12.62 -8.63
CA GLY A 169 -22.41 13.49 -8.33
C GLY A 169 -22.67 14.52 -7.21
N VAL A 170 -23.78 14.43 -6.49
CA VAL A 170 -24.14 15.37 -5.42
C VAL A 170 -23.76 14.80 -4.05
N ASP A 171 -23.12 15.62 -3.21
CA ASP A 171 -22.91 15.33 -1.78
C ASP A 171 -23.44 16.50 -0.94
N LYS A 172 -24.29 16.19 0.06
CA LYS A 172 -24.89 17.18 0.96
C LYS A 172 -25.45 18.42 0.24
N GLY A 173 -26.06 18.18 -0.92
CA GLY A 173 -26.65 19.23 -1.75
C GLY A 173 -25.68 20.01 -2.64
N VAL A 174 -24.40 19.66 -2.65
CA VAL A 174 -23.36 20.28 -3.49
C VAL A 174 -22.95 19.32 -4.61
N GLN A 175 -22.87 19.81 -5.84
CA GLN A 175 -22.35 19.05 -6.98
C GLN A 175 -20.82 18.96 -6.84
N ILE A 176 -20.31 17.78 -6.48
CA ILE A 176 -18.87 17.53 -6.29
C ILE A 176 -18.28 16.58 -7.34
N GLY A 177 -19.12 15.87 -8.08
CA GLY A 177 -18.73 15.00 -9.18
C GLY A 177 -19.52 15.30 -10.46
N PRO A 178 -19.22 14.68 -11.58
CA PRO A 178 -19.95 14.88 -12.83
C PRO A 178 -21.41 14.40 -12.70
N LYS A 179 -22.29 15.00 -13.52
CA LYS A 179 -23.67 14.50 -13.67
C LYS A 179 -23.64 13.26 -14.57
N THR A 180 -23.87 12.11 -14.00
CA THR A 180 -23.86 10.80 -14.69
C THR A 180 -25.26 10.26 -14.97
N GLY A 181 -26.30 10.99 -14.60
CA GLY A 181 -27.68 10.58 -14.77
C GLY A 181 -28.29 9.96 -13.50
N ASN A 182 -29.58 9.66 -13.56
CA ASN A 182 -30.26 8.97 -12.47
C ASN A 182 -30.07 7.45 -12.63
N VAL A 183 -29.60 6.78 -11.60
CA VAL A 183 -29.35 5.34 -11.63
C VAL A 183 -30.58 4.49 -11.95
N GLU A 184 -31.78 5.00 -11.63
CA GLU A 184 -33.04 4.31 -11.91
C GLU A 184 -33.40 4.28 -13.42
N ASP A 185 -32.77 5.15 -14.21
CA ASP A 185 -32.95 5.21 -15.66
C ASP A 185 -31.96 4.31 -16.42
N MET A 186 -30.92 3.82 -15.77
CA MET A 186 -29.90 2.95 -16.34
C MET A 186 -30.44 1.52 -16.52
N LYS A 187 -30.46 1.05 -17.74
CA LYS A 187 -31.12 -0.22 -18.11
C LYS A 187 -30.17 -1.41 -18.10
N THR A 188 -28.87 -1.15 -18.16
CA THR A 188 -27.84 -2.19 -18.20
C THR A 188 -26.77 -1.92 -17.14
N PHE A 189 -26.07 -2.98 -16.74
CA PHE A 189 -24.91 -2.83 -15.85
C PHE A 189 -23.81 -2.00 -16.52
N ASP A 190 -23.66 -2.08 -17.81
CA ASP A 190 -22.63 -1.31 -18.53
C ASP A 190 -22.89 0.19 -18.43
N GLU A 191 -24.14 0.65 -18.54
CA GLU A 191 -24.51 2.07 -18.31
C GLU A 191 -24.17 2.51 -16.88
N PHE A 192 -24.45 1.68 -15.89
CA PHE A 192 -24.13 1.94 -14.49
C PHE A 192 -22.60 1.98 -14.28
N TYR A 193 -21.88 1.02 -14.87
CA TYR A 193 -20.43 0.94 -14.77
C TYR A 193 -19.73 2.11 -15.49
N ASP A 194 -20.27 2.57 -16.62
CA ASP A 194 -19.77 3.78 -17.31
C ASP A 194 -19.97 5.03 -16.46
N ALA A 195 -21.10 5.14 -15.77
CA ALA A 195 -21.33 6.23 -14.81
C ALA A 195 -20.31 6.16 -13.64
N TYR A 196 -20.00 4.97 -13.13
CA TYR A 196 -18.96 4.79 -12.12
C TYR A 196 -17.57 5.21 -12.64
N LYS A 197 -17.20 4.78 -13.85
CA LYS A 197 -15.93 5.18 -14.46
C LYS A 197 -15.83 6.70 -14.60
N ALA A 198 -16.89 7.36 -15.03
CA ALA A 198 -16.90 8.82 -15.15
C ALA A 198 -16.71 9.55 -13.82
N GLN A 199 -17.31 9.06 -12.73
CA GLN A 199 -17.06 9.58 -11.38
C GLN A 199 -15.61 9.32 -10.94
N MET A 200 -15.08 8.14 -11.23
CA MET A 200 -13.71 7.75 -10.89
C MET A 200 -12.69 8.61 -11.65
N ASP A 201 -12.85 8.77 -12.96
CA ASP A 201 -11.94 9.57 -13.79
C ASP A 201 -11.88 11.02 -13.32
N TYR A 202 -13.02 11.59 -12.98
CA TYR A 202 -13.08 12.94 -12.42
C TYR A 202 -12.36 13.05 -11.07
N ALA A 203 -12.60 12.10 -10.17
CA ALA A 203 -11.98 12.08 -8.86
C ALA A 203 -10.44 11.87 -8.96
N ILE A 204 -9.97 11.00 -9.87
CA ILE A 204 -8.55 10.81 -10.15
C ILE A 204 -7.93 12.11 -10.71
N ALA A 205 -8.60 12.79 -11.61
CA ALA A 205 -8.08 14.07 -12.14
C ALA A 205 -7.92 15.12 -11.03
N LEU A 206 -8.87 15.21 -10.09
CA LEU A 206 -8.75 16.09 -8.92
C LEU A 206 -7.59 15.66 -8.01
N LEU A 207 -7.43 14.37 -7.76
CA LEU A 207 -6.35 13.80 -6.96
C LEU A 207 -4.99 14.17 -7.54
N VAL A 208 -4.78 13.92 -8.83
CA VAL A 208 -3.52 14.25 -9.52
C VAL A 208 -3.21 15.76 -9.44
N ASN A 209 -4.20 16.60 -9.64
CA ASN A 209 -4.01 18.04 -9.51
C ASN A 209 -3.64 18.47 -8.08
N ALA A 210 -4.25 17.86 -7.07
CA ALA A 210 -3.95 18.11 -5.67
C ALA A 210 -2.53 17.65 -5.31
N ASP A 211 -2.14 16.44 -5.70
CA ASP A 211 -0.80 15.90 -5.45
C ASP A 211 0.28 16.76 -6.12
N ASN A 212 0.09 17.16 -7.36
CA ASN A 212 1.00 18.08 -8.06
C ASN A 212 1.16 19.42 -7.34
N ALA A 213 0.07 19.98 -6.82
CA ALA A 213 0.13 21.23 -6.07
C ALA A 213 0.88 21.06 -4.72
N ILE A 214 0.70 19.92 -4.07
CA ILE A 214 1.39 19.57 -2.82
C ILE A 214 2.89 19.37 -3.08
N ASP A 215 3.27 18.65 -4.13
CA ASP A 215 4.67 18.45 -4.53
C ASP A 215 5.37 19.80 -4.77
N MET A 216 4.72 20.70 -5.49
CA MET A 216 5.25 22.06 -5.70
C MET A 216 5.40 22.83 -4.39
N ALA A 217 4.42 22.75 -3.50
CA ALA A 217 4.46 23.42 -2.21
C ALA A 217 5.61 22.88 -1.33
N HIS A 218 5.84 21.57 -1.32
CA HIS A 218 6.98 20.98 -0.63
C HIS A 218 8.32 21.44 -1.20
N ALA A 219 8.46 21.45 -2.52
CA ALA A 219 9.69 21.91 -3.19
C ALA A 219 10.05 23.36 -2.83
N GLU A 220 9.03 24.23 -2.66
CA GLU A 220 9.21 25.63 -2.35
C GLU A 220 9.38 25.93 -0.85
N ARG A 221 8.64 25.21 0.02
CA ARG A 221 8.47 25.62 1.42
C ARG A 221 9.10 24.69 2.43
N ALA A 222 9.27 23.41 2.10
CA ALA A 222 9.71 22.40 3.06
C ALA A 222 10.73 21.42 2.45
N PRO A 223 11.82 21.89 1.81
CA PRO A 223 12.85 21.00 1.30
C PRO A 223 13.56 20.27 2.43
N LEU A 224 13.98 19.02 2.19
CA LEU A 224 14.68 18.16 3.14
C LEU A 224 16.15 17.96 2.73
N PRO A 225 17.04 18.96 2.89
CA PRO A 225 18.40 18.88 2.39
C PRO A 225 19.25 17.80 3.05
N PHE A 226 19.02 17.51 4.32
CA PHE A 226 19.73 16.42 5.00
C PHE A 226 19.37 15.05 4.40
N LEU A 227 18.10 14.76 4.20
CA LEU A 227 17.68 13.52 3.54
C LEU A 227 18.17 13.47 2.10
N ALA A 228 18.09 14.57 1.36
CA ALA A 228 18.58 14.67 0.00
C ALA A 228 20.09 14.36 -0.14
N SER A 229 20.89 14.66 0.89
CA SER A 229 22.31 14.33 0.89
C SER A 229 22.63 12.84 0.93
N MET A 230 21.65 12.01 1.31
CA MET A 230 21.77 10.55 1.43
C MET A 230 21.16 9.81 0.23
N VAL A 231 20.64 10.54 -0.77
CA VAL A 231 20.01 9.94 -1.95
C VAL A 231 20.79 10.29 -3.20
N ASP A 232 21.05 9.27 -4.01
CA ASP A 232 21.84 9.39 -5.24
C ASP A 232 21.28 10.47 -6.18
N ASP A 233 22.20 11.16 -6.85
CA ASP A 233 22.01 12.25 -7.80
C ASP A 233 21.59 13.60 -7.19
N CYS A 234 21.02 13.67 -5.99
CA CYS A 234 20.58 14.93 -5.40
C CYS A 234 21.71 15.96 -5.30
N ILE A 235 22.87 15.58 -4.74
CA ILE A 235 24.05 16.46 -4.63
C ILE A 235 24.57 16.79 -6.03
N LYS A 236 24.69 15.79 -6.90
CA LYS A 236 25.20 15.97 -8.26
C LYS A 236 24.34 16.93 -9.10
N ARG A 237 23.04 16.87 -8.93
CA ARG A 237 22.07 17.74 -9.62
C ARG A 237 21.87 19.09 -8.92
N GLY A 238 22.34 19.24 -7.69
CA GLY A 238 22.10 20.44 -6.87
C GLY A 238 20.62 20.65 -6.56
N LYS A 239 19.86 19.57 -6.37
CA LYS A 239 18.42 19.57 -6.12
C LYS A 239 18.09 18.73 -4.91
N THR A 240 17.11 19.17 -4.14
CA THR A 240 16.54 18.34 -3.07
C THR A 240 15.63 17.24 -3.65
N LEU A 241 15.19 16.32 -2.81
CA LEU A 241 14.24 15.25 -3.19
C LEU A 241 12.98 15.84 -3.81
N GLU A 242 12.39 16.82 -3.15
CA GLU A 242 11.14 17.48 -3.53
C GLU A 242 11.27 18.26 -4.85
N GLN A 243 12.49 18.61 -5.23
CA GLN A 243 12.80 19.26 -6.51
C GLN A 243 13.13 18.24 -7.63
N GLY A 244 12.91 16.96 -7.39
CA GLY A 244 13.21 15.89 -8.33
C GLY A 244 14.70 15.58 -8.43
N GLY A 245 15.47 15.71 -7.33
CA GLY A 245 16.91 15.46 -7.29
C GLY A 245 17.30 13.99 -7.37
N ALA A 246 16.44 13.07 -6.94
CA ALA A 246 16.71 11.63 -6.95
C ALA A 246 16.79 11.05 -8.37
N VAL A 247 17.38 9.85 -8.51
CA VAL A 247 17.40 9.11 -9.78
C VAL A 247 15.99 8.81 -10.24
N TYR A 248 15.15 8.28 -9.33
CA TYR A 248 13.75 7.95 -9.56
C TYR A 248 12.85 8.82 -8.67
N ASN A 249 11.79 9.37 -9.25
CA ASN A 249 10.87 10.26 -8.53
C ASN A 249 9.45 9.80 -8.81
N PHE A 250 8.72 9.44 -7.74
CA PHE A 250 7.35 8.93 -7.82
C PHE A 250 6.44 9.70 -6.86
N THR A 251 5.19 9.88 -7.27
CA THR A 251 4.08 10.30 -6.42
C THR A 251 3.08 9.16 -6.40
N GLY A 252 2.83 8.58 -5.23
CA GLY A 252 2.07 7.35 -5.06
C GLY A 252 0.85 7.53 -4.16
N PRO A 253 -0.32 7.91 -4.69
CA PRO A 253 -1.55 7.85 -3.92
C PRO A 253 -1.95 6.40 -3.65
N GLN A 254 -2.48 6.13 -2.47
CA GLN A 254 -2.99 4.83 -2.07
C GLN A 254 -4.49 4.75 -2.29
N GLY A 255 -4.93 3.84 -3.16
CA GLY A 255 -6.34 3.51 -3.35
C GLY A 255 -6.77 2.39 -2.40
N PHE A 256 -7.72 2.65 -1.52
CA PHE A 256 -8.25 1.65 -0.62
C PHE A 256 -9.75 1.44 -0.79
N GLY A 257 -10.24 0.30 -0.26
CA GLY A 257 -11.61 -0.12 -0.47
C GLY A 257 -11.84 -0.86 -1.80
N VAL A 258 -10.78 -1.36 -2.45
CA VAL A 258 -10.87 -2.08 -3.74
C VAL A 258 -11.80 -3.28 -3.64
N ALA A 259 -11.63 -4.12 -2.61
CA ALA A 259 -12.49 -5.28 -2.40
C ALA A 259 -13.95 -4.88 -2.12
N ASN A 260 -14.16 -3.88 -1.26
CA ASN A 260 -15.50 -3.35 -0.97
C ASN A 260 -16.18 -2.80 -2.24
N MET A 261 -15.43 -2.07 -3.06
CA MET A 261 -15.90 -1.52 -4.32
C MET A 261 -16.24 -2.64 -5.32
N ALA A 262 -15.38 -3.64 -5.44
CA ALA A 262 -15.60 -4.78 -6.34
C ALA A 262 -16.83 -5.59 -5.92
N ASP A 263 -16.98 -5.88 -4.63
CA ASP A 263 -18.14 -6.58 -4.07
C ASP A 263 -19.43 -5.77 -4.28
N ALA A 264 -19.39 -4.46 -4.06
CA ALA A 264 -20.53 -3.57 -4.28
C ALA A 264 -20.95 -3.53 -5.75
N LEU A 265 -20.00 -3.37 -6.68
CA LEU A 265 -20.27 -3.42 -8.12
C LEU A 265 -20.85 -4.79 -8.54
N TYR A 266 -20.26 -5.87 -8.00
CA TYR A 266 -20.78 -7.21 -8.30
C TYR A 266 -22.17 -7.44 -7.73
N ALA A 267 -22.45 -6.95 -6.52
CA ALA A 267 -23.78 -7.03 -5.92
C ALA A 267 -24.83 -6.28 -6.78
N VAL A 268 -24.51 -5.08 -7.23
CA VAL A 268 -25.39 -4.31 -8.15
C VAL A 268 -25.62 -5.11 -9.43
N LYS A 269 -24.52 -5.58 -10.07
CA LYS A 269 -24.61 -6.36 -11.29
C LYS A 269 -25.53 -7.58 -11.12
N LYS A 270 -25.24 -8.38 -10.10
CA LYS A 270 -25.92 -9.64 -9.86
C LYS A 270 -27.38 -9.47 -9.46
N LEU A 271 -27.65 -8.64 -8.44
CA LEU A 271 -28.98 -8.57 -7.83
C LEU A 271 -29.95 -7.71 -8.64
N VAL A 272 -29.46 -6.62 -9.26
CA VAL A 272 -30.32 -5.70 -9.99
C VAL A 272 -30.45 -6.10 -11.47
N TYR A 273 -29.32 -6.37 -12.15
CA TYR A 273 -29.33 -6.56 -13.61
C TYR A 273 -29.41 -8.02 -14.05
N ASP A 274 -28.66 -8.92 -13.44
CA ASP A 274 -28.61 -10.33 -13.88
C ASP A 274 -29.81 -11.14 -13.35
N GLU A 275 -30.09 -11.06 -12.05
CA GLU A 275 -31.11 -11.88 -11.38
C GLU A 275 -32.45 -11.14 -11.16
N ASN A 276 -32.47 -9.83 -11.32
CA ASN A 276 -33.65 -8.96 -11.11
C ASN A 276 -34.34 -9.21 -9.75
N LYS A 277 -33.56 -9.50 -8.70
CA LYS A 277 -34.08 -9.77 -7.35
C LYS A 277 -34.58 -8.50 -6.66
N ILE A 278 -33.95 -7.37 -6.93
CA ILE A 278 -34.31 -6.06 -6.40
C ILE A 278 -34.27 -5.03 -7.54
N THR A 279 -35.08 -3.97 -7.43
CA THR A 279 -34.98 -2.86 -8.37
C THR A 279 -33.86 -1.91 -7.96
N MET A 280 -33.36 -1.09 -8.91
CA MET A 280 -32.40 -0.04 -8.59
C MET A 280 -33.01 0.98 -7.61
N HIS A 281 -34.31 1.24 -7.70
CA HIS A 281 -35.04 2.07 -6.75
C HIS A 281 -34.95 1.51 -5.31
N ASP A 282 -35.25 0.21 -5.14
CA ASP A 282 -35.20 -0.43 -3.82
C ASP A 282 -33.79 -0.39 -3.22
N LEU A 283 -32.77 -0.67 -4.05
CA LEU A 283 -31.38 -0.58 -3.61
C LEU A 283 -31.03 0.84 -3.17
N LYS A 284 -31.37 1.85 -3.96
CA LYS A 284 -31.13 3.26 -3.63
C LYS A 284 -31.83 3.68 -2.34
N MET A 285 -33.07 3.23 -2.14
CA MET A 285 -33.82 3.50 -0.91
C MET A 285 -33.18 2.80 0.30
N ALA A 286 -32.76 1.55 0.14
CA ALA A 286 -32.07 0.80 1.19
C ALA A 286 -30.77 1.50 1.62
N LEU A 287 -29.95 1.94 0.66
CA LEU A 287 -28.71 2.69 0.93
C LEU A 287 -29.00 4.03 1.63
N ASN A 288 -29.96 4.81 1.14
CA ASN A 288 -30.31 6.11 1.72
C ASN A 288 -30.85 6.02 3.16
N THR A 289 -31.49 4.90 3.50
CA THR A 289 -32.03 4.64 4.85
C THR A 289 -31.09 3.81 5.72
N ASN A 290 -29.88 3.54 5.24
CA ASN A 290 -28.94 2.62 5.90
C ASN A 290 -29.62 1.27 6.23
N TYR A 291 -30.31 0.69 5.23
CA TYR A 291 -31.09 -0.55 5.30
C TYR A 291 -32.29 -0.51 6.27
N GLY A 292 -32.74 0.69 6.63
CA GLY A 292 -33.90 0.91 7.49
C GLY A 292 -33.71 0.42 8.93
N LYS A 293 -34.36 1.07 9.87
CA LYS A 293 -34.59 0.48 11.19
C LYS A 293 -35.68 -0.58 11.02
N GLY A 294 -35.34 -1.80 10.61
CA GLY A 294 -36.31 -2.89 10.44
C GLY A 294 -36.10 -3.82 9.26
N LEU A 295 -35.19 -3.50 8.30
CA LEU A 295 -34.85 -4.41 7.20
C LEU A 295 -33.70 -5.37 7.54
N ARG A 296 -33.30 -5.45 8.79
CA ARG A 296 -32.42 -6.51 9.32
C ARG A 296 -33.27 -7.64 9.91
N SER A 297 -34.15 -8.18 9.15
CA SER A 297 -34.74 -9.47 9.45
C SER A 297 -34.49 -10.38 8.26
N ASP A 298 -33.62 -11.33 8.47
CA ASP A 298 -33.34 -12.56 7.69
C ASP A 298 -32.37 -12.38 6.52
#